data_e2af2a1e44a4b83943f23d25cce47990
#
_entry.id   e2af2a1e44a4b83943f23d25cce47990
#
_cell.length_a   1.000
_cell.length_b   1.000
_cell.length_c   1.000
_cell.angle_alpha   90.00
_cell.angle_beta   90.00
_cell.angle_gamma   90.00
#
_symmetry.space_group_name_H-M   'P 1'
#
loop_
_entity.id
_entity.type
_entity.pdbx_description
1 polymer ?
#
loop_
_entity_poly.entity_id
_entity_poly.type
_entity_poly.pdbx_seq_one_letter_code
_entity_poly.pdbx_strand_id
1 'polypeptide(L)'
;MLGVSNIWSNDKGLADFITLSKNPDNVVVLVGMSDAQVKEYSSSTYKDCNLIPIQRTQNQHELSMLYSLADIHVNPTYADMFPTVNLEALACGTHVITYRTGGSPEAIDDKTGVVVEQGNVDALADAVRKMKANPLSSESCRKRAEECFDKGQCFEKYIELYQSLTNQ
;
A
#
# COMPACT_ATOMS: atom_id res chain seq x y z
N MET A 1 -4.43 -1.01 9.74
CA MET A 1 -3.98 -1.10 8.33
C MET A 1 -4.00 0.27 7.67
N LEU A 2 -3.19 0.48 6.66
CA LEU A 2 -2.98 1.77 6.00
C LEU A 2 -3.23 1.66 4.49
N GLY A 3 -3.99 2.59 3.93
CA GLY A 3 -4.08 2.85 2.50
C GLY A 3 -3.56 4.26 2.18
N VAL A 4 -2.82 4.40 1.10
CA VAL A 4 -2.24 5.70 0.67
C VAL A 4 -2.54 5.92 -0.80
N SER A 5 -3.10 7.08 -1.14
CA SER A 5 -3.34 7.49 -2.52
C SER A 5 -3.40 9.02 -2.62
N ASN A 6 -2.97 9.57 -3.74
CA ASN A 6 -3.15 11.01 -4.01
C ASN A 6 -4.59 11.35 -4.42
N ILE A 7 -5.31 10.40 -4.99
CA ILE A 7 -6.70 10.55 -5.44
C ILE A 7 -7.43 9.26 -5.09
N TRP A 8 -8.39 9.34 -4.18
CA TRP A 8 -9.22 8.21 -3.80
C TRP A 8 -10.41 8.07 -4.74
N SER A 9 -10.50 6.92 -5.39
CA SER A 9 -11.55 6.51 -6.32
C SER A 9 -11.82 5.01 -6.20
N ASN A 10 -12.81 4.52 -6.90
CA ASN A 10 -13.05 3.08 -6.99
C ASN A 10 -11.87 2.32 -7.58
N ASP A 11 -11.13 2.92 -8.53
CA ASP A 11 -9.93 2.31 -9.11
C ASP A 11 -8.79 2.12 -8.09
N LYS A 12 -8.83 2.86 -6.98
CA LYS A 12 -7.89 2.72 -5.85
C LYS A 12 -8.45 1.86 -4.72
N GLY A 13 -9.53 1.13 -4.97
CA GLY A 13 -10.13 0.18 -4.02
C GLY A 13 -10.80 0.81 -2.82
N LEU A 14 -11.30 2.05 -2.95
CA LEU A 14 -11.95 2.76 -1.84
C LEU A 14 -13.13 1.97 -1.28
N ALA A 15 -13.95 1.34 -2.13
CA ALA A 15 -15.08 0.52 -1.72
C ALA A 15 -14.65 -0.72 -0.91
N ASP A 16 -13.50 -1.30 -1.26
CA ASP A 16 -12.95 -2.47 -0.57
C ASP A 16 -12.45 -2.07 0.83
N PHE A 17 -11.80 -0.91 0.96
CA PHE A 17 -11.43 -0.38 2.27
C PHE A 17 -12.65 -0.09 3.16
N ILE A 18 -13.73 0.44 2.62
CA ILE A 18 -14.98 0.64 3.35
C ILE A 18 -15.53 -0.71 3.83
N THR A 19 -15.46 -1.73 2.99
CA THR A 19 -15.88 -3.09 3.37
C THR A 19 -15.00 -3.66 4.49
N LEU A 20 -13.68 -3.53 4.39
CA LEU A 20 -12.74 -3.97 5.42
C LEU A 20 -12.94 -3.23 6.76
N SER A 21 -13.30 -1.95 6.71
CA SER A 21 -13.50 -1.12 7.91
C SER A 21 -14.75 -1.45 8.72
N LYS A 22 -15.69 -2.22 8.15
CA LYS A 22 -16.88 -2.71 8.86
C LYS A 22 -16.55 -3.82 9.87
N ASN A 23 -15.40 -4.46 9.74
CA ASN A 23 -14.95 -5.41 10.74
C ASN A 23 -14.38 -4.62 11.94
N PRO A 24 -14.93 -4.79 13.16
CA PRO A 24 -14.50 -4.02 14.34
C PRO A 24 -13.04 -4.27 14.75
N ASP A 25 -12.45 -5.39 14.35
CA ASP A 25 -11.05 -5.70 14.61
C ASP A 25 -10.07 -4.96 13.70
N ASN A 26 -10.59 -4.25 12.70
CA ASN A 26 -9.79 -3.49 11.75
C ASN A 26 -9.89 -1.99 12.03
N VAL A 27 -8.75 -1.34 12.18
CA VAL A 27 -8.64 0.11 12.06
C VAL A 27 -8.06 0.41 10.68
N VAL A 28 -8.82 1.11 9.84
CA VAL A 28 -8.44 1.47 8.48
C VAL A 28 -8.11 2.95 8.43
N VAL A 29 -6.86 3.28 8.11
CA VAL A 29 -6.41 4.66 7.93
C VAL A 29 -6.21 4.91 6.44
N LEU A 30 -6.86 5.92 5.88
CA LEU A 30 -6.74 6.30 4.47
C LEU A 30 -6.13 7.70 4.35
N VAL A 31 -4.94 7.77 3.77
CA VAL A 31 -4.15 9.00 3.62
C VAL A 31 -4.26 9.55 2.20
N GLY A 32 -4.35 10.87 2.09
CA GLY A 32 -4.43 11.60 0.83
C GLY A 32 -5.86 11.90 0.38
N MET A 33 -6.82 11.89 1.30
CA MET A 33 -8.20 12.26 1.03
C MET A 33 -8.37 13.78 0.87
N SER A 34 -9.29 14.17 0.00
CA SER A 34 -9.74 15.56 -0.11
C SER A 34 -10.56 15.98 1.11
N ASP A 35 -10.69 17.28 1.34
CA ASP A 35 -11.52 17.83 2.43
C ASP A 35 -12.98 17.34 2.38
N ALA A 36 -13.51 17.23 1.17
CA ALA A 36 -14.86 16.71 0.96
C ALA A 36 -14.97 15.24 1.38
N GLN A 37 -14.00 14.40 1.01
CA GLN A 37 -13.96 13.00 1.39
C GLN A 37 -13.73 12.83 2.90
N VAL A 38 -12.83 13.61 3.52
CA VAL A 38 -12.65 13.58 4.98
C VAL A 38 -13.96 13.90 5.68
N LYS A 39 -14.68 14.94 5.25
CA LYS A 39 -15.98 15.29 5.81
C LYS A 39 -17.04 14.20 5.61
N GLU A 40 -17.08 13.61 4.44
CA GLU A 40 -18.00 12.53 4.08
C GLU A 40 -17.78 11.30 4.95
N TYR A 41 -16.56 10.77 4.96
CA TYR A 41 -16.22 9.52 5.65
C TYR A 41 -16.10 9.67 7.18
N SER A 42 -16.03 10.90 7.70
CA SER A 42 -16.18 11.20 9.12
C SER A 42 -17.64 11.41 9.56
N SER A 43 -18.58 11.32 8.64
CA SER A 43 -20.01 11.56 8.93
C SER A 43 -20.68 10.36 9.64
N SER A 44 -21.88 10.60 10.18
CA SER A 44 -22.67 9.55 10.83
C SER A 44 -23.09 8.40 9.90
N THR A 45 -23.01 8.58 8.59
CA THR A 45 -23.26 7.53 7.59
C THR A 45 -22.26 6.39 7.72
N TYR A 46 -21.03 6.68 8.14
CA TYR A 46 -19.94 5.70 8.31
C TYR A 46 -19.61 5.40 9.77
N LYS A 47 -20.54 5.67 10.71
CA LYS A 47 -20.35 5.42 12.16
C LYS A 47 -20.03 3.97 12.52
N ASP A 48 -20.47 3.02 11.70
CA ASP A 48 -20.22 1.59 11.88
C ASP A 48 -18.96 1.11 11.14
N CYS A 49 -18.21 2.04 10.55
CA CYS A 49 -16.93 1.80 9.89
C CYS A 49 -15.79 2.32 10.78
N ASN A 50 -14.84 1.46 11.08
CA ASN A 50 -13.64 1.87 11.81
C ASN A 50 -12.61 2.47 10.84
N LEU A 51 -12.99 3.61 10.24
CA LEU A 51 -12.27 4.31 9.17
C LEU A 51 -11.78 5.67 9.68
N ILE A 52 -10.50 5.93 9.49
CA ILE A 52 -9.84 7.20 9.82
C ILE A 52 -9.36 7.86 8.52
N PRO A 53 -10.13 8.80 7.97
CA PRO A 53 -9.72 9.54 6.77
C PRO A 53 -8.73 10.64 7.17
N ILE A 54 -7.59 10.68 6.49
CA ILE A 54 -6.54 11.70 6.68
C ILE A 54 -6.32 12.42 5.35
N GLN A 55 -6.19 13.73 5.40
CA GLN A 55 -5.77 14.57 4.28
C GLN A 55 -4.37 14.18 3.81
N ARG A 56 -3.91 14.81 2.75
CA ARG A 56 -2.55 14.64 2.29
C ARG A 56 -1.55 15.10 3.37
N THR A 57 -0.53 14.29 3.63
CA THR A 57 0.58 14.65 4.51
C THR A 57 1.36 15.84 3.93
N GLN A 58 1.95 16.65 4.80
CA GLN A 58 2.69 17.85 4.39
C GLN A 58 4.08 17.53 3.84
N ASN A 59 4.65 16.39 4.25
CA ASN A 59 5.99 15.98 3.87
C ASN A 59 6.17 14.45 3.93
N GLN A 60 7.30 13.97 3.39
CA GLN A 60 7.63 12.56 3.37
C GLN A 60 7.86 11.96 4.76
N HIS A 61 8.32 12.77 5.73
CA HIS A 61 8.57 12.29 7.08
C HIS A 61 7.25 11.90 7.78
N GLU A 62 6.22 12.72 7.68
CA GLU A 62 4.89 12.38 8.21
C GLU A 62 4.34 11.12 7.56
N LEU A 63 4.49 10.98 6.25
CA LEU A 63 4.05 9.79 5.54
C LEU A 63 4.82 8.53 5.98
N SER A 64 6.14 8.63 6.14
CA SER A 64 6.96 7.52 6.61
C SER A 64 6.61 7.09 8.03
N MET A 65 6.24 8.02 8.91
CA MET A 65 5.74 7.70 10.25
C MET A 65 4.43 6.90 10.19
N LEU A 66 3.50 7.28 9.30
CA LEU A 66 2.24 6.55 9.13
C LEU A 66 2.47 5.13 8.61
N TYR A 67 3.38 4.95 7.63
CA TYR A 67 3.77 3.62 7.20
C TYR A 67 4.37 2.80 8.35
N SER A 68 5.33 3.35 9.09
CA SER A 68 6.02 2.65 10.19
C SER A 68 5.11 2.29 11.36
N LEU A 69 4.02 3.03 11.57
CA LEU A 69 3.01 2.75 12.60
C LEU A 69 1.98 1.70 12.16
N ALA A 70 1.87 1.45 10.88
CA ALA A 70 0.87 0.54 10.35
C ALA A 70 1.36 -0.92 10.44
N ASP A 71 0.50 -1.82 10.91
CA ASP A 71 0.79 -3.25 10.87
C ASP A 71 0.90 -3.75 9.41
N ILE A 72 0.06 -3.21 8.52
CA ILE A 72 -0.07 -3.65 7.14
C ILE A 72 -0.40 -2.45 6.25
N HIS A 73 0.29 -2.32 5.12
CA HIS A 73 -0.15 -1.50 4.00
C HIS A 73 -1.02 -2.35 3.07
N VAL A 74 -2.21 -1.89 2.77
CA VAL A 74 -3.13 -2.54 1.83
C VAL A 74 -3.25 -1.67 0.59
N ASN A 75 -3.09 -2.27 -0.59
CA ASN A 75 -3.22 -1.58 -1.88
C ASN A 75 -4.14 -2.37 -2.82
N PRO A 76 -5.46 -2.28 -2.67
CA PRO A 76 -6.43 -3.01 -3.47
C PRO A 76 -6.75 -2.24 -4.76
N THR A 77 -5.71 -1.81 -5.48
CA THR A 77 -5.87 -1.04 -6.72
C THR A 77 -6.37 -1.90 -7.87
N TYR A 78 -7.32 -1.36 -8.63
CA TYR A 78 -7.86 -1.98 -9.84
C TYR A 78 -7.13 -1.54 -11.11
N ALA A 79 -6.40 -0.41 -11.04
CA ALA A 79 -5.62 0.11 -12.16
C ALA A 79 -4.36 0.81 -11.62
N ASP A 80 -3.21 0.21 -11.87
CA ASP A 80 -1.91 0.80 -11.60
C ASP A 80 -0.86 0.07 -12.43
N MET A 81 0.13 0.78 -12.95
CA MET A 81 1.22 0.17 -13.70
C MET A 81 2.28 -0.42 -12.75
N PHE A 82 2.72 0.37 -11.77
CA PHE A 82 3.69 -0.02 -10.75
C PHE A 82 3.56 0.92 -9.54
N PRO A 83 2.75 0.56 -8.54
CA PRO A 83 2.42 1.47 -7.44
C PRO A 83 3.61 1.69 -6.49
N THR A 84 4.16 2.89 -6.51
CA THR A 84 5.29 3.28 -5.64
C THR A 84 4.93 3.24 -4.15
N VAL A 85 3.67 3.36 -3.79
CA VAL A 85 3.18 3.23 -2.41
C VAL A 85 3.52 1.87 -1.78
N ASN A 86 3.61 0.80 -2.60
CA ASN A 86 4.07 -0.50 -2.13
C ASN A 86 5.57 -0.45 -1.76
N LEU A 87 6.38 0.25 -2.55
CA LEU A 87 7.82 0.41 -2.28
C LEU A 87 8.06 1.28 -1.06
N GLU A 88 7.26 2.33 -0.90
CA GLU A 88 7.30 3.23 0.26
C GLU A 88 6.98 2.45 1.56
N ALA A 89 5.96 1.59 1.52
CA ALA A 89 5.61 0.72 2.64
C ALA A 89 6.77 -0.22 2.99
N LEU A 90 7.33 -0.93 2.00
CA LEU A 90 8.48 -1.82 2.21
C LEU A 90 9.69 -1.07 2.78
N ALA A 91 10.00 0.12 2.27
CA ALA A 91 11.10 0.95 2.75
C ALA A 91 10.92 1.39 4.21
N CYS A 92 9.68 1.45 4.69
CA CYS A 92 9.36 1.72 6.10
C CYS A 92 9.24 0.45 6.95
N GLY A 93 9.52 -0.74 6.39
CA GLY A 93 9.43 -2.02 7.10
C GLY A 93 8.00 -2.55 7.21
N THR A 94 7.06 -2.02 6.43
CA THR A 94 5.65 -2.34 6.51
C THR A 94 5.28 -3.38 5.44
N HIS A 95 4.59 -4.44 5.87
CA HIS A 95 4.13 -5.52 4.99
C HIS A 95 3.05 -5.02 4.04
N VAL A 96 3.02 -5.61 2.84
CA VAL A 96 2.09 -5.20 1.79
C VAL A 96 1.10 -6.30 1.46
N ILE A 97 -0.18 -5.98 1.39
CA ILE A 97 -1.19 -6.81 0.73
C ILE A 97 -1.72 -6.04 -0.46
N THR A 98 -1.62 -6.62 -1.64
CA THR A 98 -2.03 -5.96 -2.88
C THR A 98 -2.83 -6.88 -3.79
N TYR A 99 -3.65 -6.29 -4.65
CA TYR A 99 -4.28 -7.04 -5.73
C TYR A 99 -3.28 -7.40 -6.83
N ARG A 100 -3.59 -8.48 -7.56
CA ARG A 100 -2.91 -8.87 -8.79
C ARG A 100 -3.29 -7.91 -9.92
N THR A 101 -2.68 -6.73 -9.92
CA THR A 101 -2.96 -5.64 -10.86
C THR A 101 -1.67 -5.04 -11.36
N GLY A 102 -1.48 -4.99 -12.68
CA GLY A 102 -0.27 -4.45 -13.30
C GLY A 102 1.00 -4.98 -12.65
N GLY A 103 1.93 -4.11 -12.34
CA GLY A 103 3.20 -4.43 -11.67
C GLY A 103 3.12 -4.51 -10.14
N SER A 104 1.93 -4.40 -9.52
CA SER A 104 1.80 -4.49 -8.05
C SER A 104 2.42 -5.76 -7.46
N PRO A 105 2.27 -6.96 -8.08
CA PRO A 105 2.89 -8.18 -7.58
C PRO A 105 4.43 -8.18 -7.60
N GLU A 106 5.04 -7.40 -8.49
CA GLU A 106 6.50 -7.37 -8.65
C GLU A 106 7.20 -6.71 -7.44
N ALA A 107 6.49 -5.83 -6.73
CA ALA A 107 7.02 -5.15 -5.56
C ALA A 107 7.32 -6.10 -4.40
N ILE A 108 6.58 -7.19 -4.25
CA ILE A 108 6.58 -8.04 -3.06
C ILE A 108 6.96 -9.49 -3.37
N ASP A 109 7.28 -10.24 -2.32
CA ASP A 109 7.48 -11.68 -2.30
C ASP A 109 6.82 -12.31 -1.06
N ASP A 110 6.96 -13.60 -0.87
CA ASP A 110 6.38 -14.36 0.23
C ASP A 110 6.88 -13.97 1.64
N LYS A 111 8.00 -13.22 1.71
CA LYS A 111 8.57 -12.71 2.96
C LYS A 111 8.13 -11.28 3.30
N THR A 112 7.54 -10.60 2.33
CA THR A 112 7.26 -9.15 2.44
C THR A 112 5.78 -8.81 2.25
N GLY A 113 4.98 -9.75 1.73
CA GLY A 113 3.57 -9.47 1.52
C GLY A 113 2.76 -10.60 0.90
N VAL A 114 1.53 -10.29 0.54
CA VAL A 114 0.59 -11.22 -0.07
C VAL A 114 -0.08 -10.59 -1.29
N VAL A 115 -0.11 -11.34 -2.39
CA VAL A 115 -0.88 -10.97 -3.59
C VAL A 115 -2.23 -11.68 -3.55
N VAL A 116 -3.30 -10.93 -3.73
CA VAL A 116 -4.68 -11.42 -3.78
C VAL A 116 -5.26 -11.17 -5.17
N GLU A 117 -6.13 -12.03 -5.64
CA GLU A 117 -6.81 -11.81 -6.92
C GLU A 117 -7.67 -10.55 -6.88
N GLN A 118 -7.59 -9.76 -7.95
CA GLN A 118 -8.27 -8.47 -8.06
C GLN A 118 -9.78 -8.60 -7.80
N GLY A 119 -10.30 -7.74 -6.93
CA GLY A 119 -11.72 -7.70 -6.59
C GLY A 119 -12.19 -8.79 -5.63
N ASN A 120 -11.31 -9.68 -5.17
CA ASN A 120 -11.66 -10.70 -4.18
C ASN A 120 -11.50 -10.13 -2.76
N VAL A 121 -12.51 -9.37 -2.32
CA VAL A 121 -12.51 -8.69 -1.01
C VAL A 121 -12.48 -9.68 0.16
N ASP A 122 -13.11 -10.85 0.02
CA ASP A 122 -13.10 -11.88 1.05
C ASP A 122 -11.67 -12.44 1.24
N ALA A 123 -10.98 -12.73 0.14
CA ALA A 123 -9.58 -13.17 0.20
C ALA A 123 -8.66 -12.05 0.73
N LEU A 124 -8.96 -10.78 0.42
CA LEU A 124 -8.24 -9.63 0.97
C LEU A 124 -8.41 -9.55 2.50
N ALA A 125 -9.65 -9.69 3.00
CA ALA A 125 -9.94 -9.71 4.43
C ALA A 125 -9.24 -10.88 5.14
N ASP A 126 -9.24 -12.06 4.52
CA ASP A 126 -8.54 -13.24 5.03
C ASP A 126 -7.02 -13.06 5.08
N ALA A 127 -6.43 -12.44 4.05
CA ALA A 127 -5.00 -12.11 4.02
C ALA A 127 -4.63 -11.15 5.16
N VAL A 128 -5.43 -10.10 5.37
CA VAL A 128 -5.27 -9.16 6.49
C VAL A 128 -5.32 -9.90 7.84
N ARG A 129 -6.33 -10.74 8.05
CA ARG A 129 -6.50 -11.51 9.29
C ARG A 129 -5.31 -12.45 9.56
N LYS A 130 -4.84 -13.17 8.53
CA LYS A 130 -3.70 -14.07 8.63
C LYS A 130 -2.40 -13.34 8.93
N MET A 131 -2.15 -12.20 8.27
CA MET A 131 -0.95 -11.41 8.48
C MET A 131 -0.92 -10.76 9.86
N LYS A 132 -2.07 -10.31 10.39
CA LYS A 132 -2.17 -9.81 11.78
C LYS A 132 -1.88 -10.90 12.81
N ALA A 133 -2.33 -12.15 12.57
CA ALA A 133 -2.09 -13.27 13.46
C ALA A 133 -0.63 -13.75 13.42
N ASN A 134 0.02 -13.67 12.26
CA ASN A 134 1.39 -14.13 12.03
C ASN A 134 2.13 -13.08 11.20
N PRO A 135 2.58 -11.98 11.81
CA PRO A 135 3.27 -10.92 11.10
C PRO A 135 4.61 -11.43 10.54
N LEU A 136 4.93 -10.99 9.34
CA LEU A 136 6.20 -11.24 8.70
C LEU A 136 7.31 -10.37 9.34
N SER A 137 8.55 -10.47 8.88
CA SER A 137 9.66 -9.66 9.40
C SER A 137 9.70 -8.28 8.73
N SER A 138 9.60 -7.21 9.51
CA SER A 138 9.79 -5.83 9.03
C SER A 138 11.18 -5.60 8.41
N GLU A 139 12.20 -6.29 8.92
CA GLU A 139 13.55 -6.27 8.35
C GLU A 139 13.56 -6.82 6.93
N SER A 140 12.79 -7.89 6.65
CA SER A 140 12.67 -8.44 5.30
C SER A 140 12.08 -7.43 4.31
N CYS A 141 11.08 -6.66 4.74
CA CYS A 141 10.49 -5.59 3.93
C CYS A 141 11.54 -4.53 3.60
N ARG A 142 12.24 -4.03 4.60
CA ARG A 142 13.27 -3.01 4.44
C ARG A 142 14.41 -3.49 3.54
N LYS A 143 14.90 -4.70 3.78
CA LYS A 143 15.95 -5.32 2.97
C LYS A 143 15.57 -5.44 1.51
N ARG A 144 14.35 -5.91 1.22
CA ARG A 144 13.84 -5.97 -0.17
C ARG A 144 13.80 -4.60 -0.83
N ALA A 145 13.35 -3.55 -0.12
CA ALA A 145 13.33 -2.20 -0.65
C ALA A 145 14.75 -1.72 -1.03
N GLU A 146 15.73 -1.96 -0.16
CA GLU A 146 17.13 -1.58 -0.37
C GLU A 146 17.80 -2.36 -1.50
N GLU A 147 17.55 -3.68 -1.59
CA GLU A 147 18.22 -4.54 -2.58
C GLU A 147 17.61 -4.42 -3.99
N CYS A 148 16.28 -4.21 -4.08
CA CYS A 148 15.58 -4.27 -5.35
C CYS A 148 15.18 -2.89 -5.90
N PHE A 149 14.97 -1.90 -5.03
CA PHE A 149 14.32 -0.65 -5.39
C PHE A 149 15.10 0.60 -4.95
N ASP A 150 16.37 0.45 -4.56
CA ASP A 150 17.22 1.59 -4.27
C ASP A 150 17.37 2.46 -5.52
N LYS A 151 17.11 3.76 -5.34
CA LYS A 151 17.08 4.74 -6.42
C LYS A 151 18.42 4.82 -7.16
N GLY A 152 19.54 4.78 -6.43
CA GLY A 152 20.89 4.86 -7.02
C GLY A 152 21.16 3.67 -7.92
N GLN A 153 20.94 2.46 -7.40
CA GLN A 153 21.12 1.22 -8.16
C GLN A 153 20.20 1.14 -9.38
N CYS A 154 18.95 1.61 -9.26
CA CYS A 154 18.02 1.63 -10.39
C CYS A 154 18.52 2.58 -11.50
N PHE A 155 19.01 3.76 -11.15
CA PHE A 155 19.56 4.69 -12.13
C PHE A 155 20.83 4.17 -12.80
N GLU A 156 21.73 3.52 -12.06
CA GLU A 156 22.91 2.87 -12.63
C GLU A 156 22.54 1.83 -13.69
N LYS A 157 21.55 0.96 -13.40
CA LYS A 157 21.05 -0.03 -14.36
C LYS A 157 20.47 0.62 -15.62
N TYR A 158 19.79 1.77 -15.51
CA TYR A 158 19.33 2.51 -16.68
C TYR A 158 20.50 3.06 -17.52
N ILE A 159 21.52 3.61 -16.88
CA ILE A 159 22.74 4.12 -17.57
C ILE A 159 23.44 2.98 -18.31
N GLU A 160 23.65 1.84 -17.66
CA GLU A 160 24.24 0.65 -18.27
C GLU A 160 23.43 0.18 -19.49
N LEU A 161 22.10 0.12 -19.39
CA LEU A 161 21.23 -0.22 -20.51
C LEU A 161 21.42 0.73 -21.68
N TYR A 162 21.37 2.05 -21.45
CA TYR A 162 21.61 3.04 -22.52
C TYR A 162 22.98 2.89 -23.16
N GLN A 163 24.03 2.69 -22.37
CA GLN A 163 25.39 2.47 -22.90
C GLN A 163 25.46 1.21 -23.78
N SER A 164 24.79 0.12 -23.38
CA SER A 164 24.75 -1.11 -24.17
C SER A 164 24.07 -0.95 -25.53
N LEU A 165 23.09 -0.05 -25.63
CA LEU A 165 22.35 0.24 -26.86
C LEU A 165 23.10 1.20 -27.78
N THR A 166 23.91 2.10 -27.24
CA THR A 166 24.68 3.10 -28.03
C THR A 166 26.02 2.59 -28.52
N ASN A 167 26.54 1.51 -27.97
CA ASN A 167 27.80 0.88 -28.37
C ASN A 167 27.62 -0.24 -29.41
N GLN A 168 26.43 -0.40 -29.98
CA GLN A 168 26.12 -1.24 -31.13
C GLN A 168 26.15 -0.41 -32.41
#